data_01477829d700a38b53cb02bb1280ec61
#
_entry.id   01477829d700a38b53cb02bb1280ec61
#
_cell.length_a   1.000
_cell.length_b   1.000
_cell.length_c   1.000
_cell.angle_alpha   90.00
_cell.angle_beta   90.00
_cell.angle_gamma   90.00
#
_symmetry.space_group_name_H-M   'P 1'
#
loop_
_entity.id
_entity.type
_entity.pdbx_description
1 polymer ?
#
loop_
_entity_poly.entity_id
_entity_poly.type
_entity_poly.pdbx_seq_one_letter_code
_entity_poly.pdbx_strand_id
1 'polypeptide(L)'
;MTGFRVGYGIASKQIIEKMAKLEALCLTNVSEPIQYVAMKALDSDTSNNSKIIQKRLDMLSVKAKEIGLEFIIPDGAMYIFAKINQEGFDGVEFANNSLEKGIALAPGEGFGNYKGFIRISACQDEKTLMEGMHILGNIMSEKQ
;
A
#
# COMPACT_ATOMS: atom_id res chain seq x y z
N MET A 1 -11.72 5.12 -4.98
CA MET A 1 -12.74 4.03 -4.84
C MET A 1 -12.15 2.66 -4.49
N THR A 2 -11.08 2.61 -3.71
CA THR A 2 -10.33 1.38 -3.41
C THR A 2 -11.21 0.28 -2.78
N GLY A 3 -12.10 0.63 -1.85
CA GLY A 3 -13.01 -0.30 -1.19
C GLY A 3 -14.09 -0.92 -2.07
N PHE A 4 -14.43 -0.29 -3.19
CA PHE A 4 -15.42 -0.81 -4.14
C PHE A 4 -14.87 -1.93 -5.03
N ARG A 5 -13.58 -2.20 -4.96
CA ARG A 5 -12.91 -3.29 -5.70
C ARG A 5 -13.20 -3.26 -7.21
N VAL A 6 -13.21 -2.07 -7.81
CA VAL A 6 -13.41 -1.82 -9.23
C VAL A 6 -12.23 -1.05 -9.81
N GLY A 7 -11.86 -1.37 -11.03
CA GLY A 7 -10.87 -0.68 -11.83
C GLY A 7 -11.23 -0.77 -13.30
N TYR A 8 -10.49 -0.09 -14.15
CA TYR A 8 -10.64 -0.18 -15.59
C TYR A 8 -9.28 -0.25 -16.28
N GLY A 9 -9.24 -0.88 -17.42
CA GLY A 9 -8.05 -0.96 -18.26
C GLY A 9 -8.27 -0.29 -19.61
N ILE A 10 -7.26 0.44 -20.08
CA ILE A 10 -7.22 1.04 -21.41
C ILE A 10 -6.06 0.45 -22.17
N ALA A 11 -6.32 -0.23 -23.27
CA ALA A 11 -5.30 -0.86 -24.09
C ALA A 11 -5.79 -1.08 -25.53
N SER A 12 -4.94 -1.66 -26.40
CA SER A 12 -5.37 -2.06 -27.74
C SER A 12 -6.47 -3.11 -27.69
N LYS A 13 -7.32 -3.18 -28.74
CA LYS A 13 -8.42 -4.15 -28.82
C LYS A 13 -7.98 -5.58 -28.51
N GLN A 14 -6.85 -6.00 -29.05
CA GLN A 14 -6.33 -7.37 -28.86
C GLN A 14 -6.02 -7.67 -27.38
N ILE A 15 -5.50 -6.68 -26.62
CA ILE A 15 -5.23 -6.82 -25.20
C ILE A 15 -6.55 -6.85 -24.42
N ILE A 16 -7.47 -5.94 -24.71
CA ILE A 16 -8.78 -5.89 -24.03
C ILE A 16 -9.56 -7.19 -24.24
N GLU A 17 -9.56 -7.77 -25.43
CA GLU A 17 -10.23 -9.06 -25.68
C GLU A 17 -9.64 -10.21 -24.85
N LYS A 18 -8.33 -10.23 -24.61
CA LYS A 18 -7.69 -11.20 -23.71
C LYS A 18 -8.02 -10.93 -22.25
N MET A 19 -8.02 -9.67 -21.82
CA MET A 19 -8.39 -9.27 -20.47
C MET A 19 -9.85 -9.65 -20.18
N ALA A 20 -10.78 -9.39 -21.10
CA ALA A 20 -12.20 -9.75 -20.94
C ALA A 20 -12.41 -11.26 -20.79
N LYS A 21 -11.64 -12.08 -21.52
CA LYS A 21 -11.69 -13.55 -21.37
C LYS A 21 -11.22 -13.98 -19.99
N LEU A 22 -10.14 -13.40 -19.47
CA LEU A 22 -9.64 -13.70 -18.13
C LEU A 22 -10.60 -13.21 -17.04
N GLU A 23 -11.16 -12.02 -17.20
CA GLU A 23 -12.17 -11.45 -16.30
C GLU A 23 -13.38 -12.38 -16.17
N ALA A 24 -13.91 -12.87 -17.32
CA ALA A 24 -15.04 -13.78 -17.34
C ALA A 24 -14.76 -15.09 -16.60
N LEU A 25 -13.51 -15.56 -16.58
CA LEU A 25 -13.13 -16.77 -15.86
C LEU A 25 -12.89 -16.53 -14.37
N CYS A 26 -12.41 -15.33 -13.98
CA CYS A 26 -12.05 -15.01 -12.60
C CYS A 26 -13.24 -14.49 -11.79
N LEU A 27 -14.02 -13.57 -12.35
CA LEU A 27 -15.07 -12.82 -11.65
C LEU A 27 -16.42 -12.85 -12.35
N THR A 28 -16.51 -13.42 -13.55
CA THR A 28 -17.68 -13.40 -14.43
C THR A 28 -17.97 -11.99 -14.96
N ASN A 29 -18.27 -11.02 -14.09
CA ASN A 29 -18.45 -9.62 -14.42
C ASN A 29 -18.36 -8.74 -13.18
N VAL A 30 -18.14 -7.45 -13.39
CA VAL A 30 -18.28 -6.43 -12.34
C VAL A 30 -19.77 -6.12 -12.16
N SER A 31 -20.24 -6.05 -10.92
CA SER A 31 -21.62 -5.72 -10.58
C SER A 31 -22.06 -4.39 -11.23
N GLU A 32 -23.21 -4.38 -11.90
CA GLU A 32 -23.72 -3.24 -12.63
C GLU A 32 -23.86 -1.96 -11.77
N PRO A 33 -24.42 -1.98 -10.55
CA PRO A 33 -24.45 -0.81 -9.68
C PRO A 33 -23.06 -0.22 -9.40
N ILE A 34 -22.04 -1.05 -9.26
CA ILE A 34 -20.67 -0.61 -9.05
C ILE A 34 -20.10 0.07 -10.28
N GLN A 35 -20.47 -0.39 -11.49
CA GLN A 35 -20.07 0.26 -12.73
C GLN A 35 -20.64 1.69 -12.82
N TYR A 36 -21.92 1.90 -12.49
CA TYR A 36 -22.51 3.25 -12.46
C TYR A 36 -21.83 4.16 -11.43
N VAL A 37 -21.52 3.65 -10.25
CA VAL A 37 -20.78 4.41 -9.24
C VAL A 37 -19.38 4.76 -9.74
N ALA A 38 -18.69 3.84 -10.40
CA ALA A 38 -17.38 4.07 -11.00
C ALA A 38 -17.42 5.14 -12.10
N MET A 39 -18.42 5.10 -12.98
CA MET A 39 -18.62 6.13 -14.01
C MET A 39 -18.78 7.52 -13.39
N LYS A 40 -19.59 7.64 -12.33
CA LYS A 40 -19.74 8.91 -11.61
C LYS A 40 -18.46 9.36 -10.89
N ALA A 41 -17.67 8.43 -10.39
CA ALA A 41 -16.42 8.74 -9.73
C ALA A 41 -15.37 9.32 -10.70
N LEU A 42 -15.41 8.97 -11.99
CA LEU A 42 -14.52 9.54 -13.01
C LEU A 42 -14.73 11.05 -13.20
N ASP A 43 -15.96 11.52 -12.99
CA ASP A 43 -16.32 12.95 -13.08
C ASP A 43 -16.01 13.73 -11.80
N SER A 44 -15.53 13.07 -10.73
CA SER A 44 -15.32 13.68 -9.42
C SER A 44 -13.93 14.26 -9.28
N ASP A 45 -13.81 15.45 -8.69
CA ASP A 45 -12.51 16.00 -8.30
C ASP A 45 -11.97 15.27 -7.06
N THR A 46 -10.86 14.57 -7.23
CA THR A 46 -10.14 13.85 -6.16
C THR A 46 -8.89 14.57 -5.67
N SER A 47 -8.64 15.80 -6.11
CA SER A 47 -7.42 16.55 -5.82
C SER A 47 -7.18 16.74 -4.33
N ASN A 48 -8.23 16.95 -3.54
CA ASN A 48 -8.13 17.09 -2.09
C ASN A 48 -7.66 15.78 -1.42
N ASN A 49 -8.18 14.64 -1.85
CA ASN A 49 -7.75 13.33 -1.34
C ASN A 49 -6.27 13.06 -1.67
N SER A 50 -5.84 13.42 -2.88
CA SER A 50 -4.44 13.29 -3.30
C SER A 50 -3.52 14.14 -2.43
N LYS A 51 -3.90 15.39 -2.11
CA LYS A 51 -3.13 16.26 -1.21
C LYS A 51 -3.02 15.70 0.20
N ILE A 52 -4.10 15.13 0.74
CA ILE A 52 -4.10 14.50 2.07
C ILE A 52 -3.11 13.31 2.09
N ILE A 53 -3.19 12.44 1.10
CA ILE A 53 -2.30 11.27 1.01
C ILE A 53 -0.86 11.71 0.80
N GLN A 54 -0.59 12.71 -0.05
CA GLN A 54 0.76 13.23 -0.26
C GLN A 54 1.35 13.75 1.04
N LYS A 55 0.63 14.59 1.78
CA LYS A 55 1.07 15.10 3.08
C LYS A 55 1.44 13.98 4.06
N ARG A 56 0.64 12.92 4.10
CA ARG A 56 0.89 11.75 4.96
C ARG A 56 2.11 10.95 4.50
N LEU A 57 2.30 10.78 3.20
CA LEU A 57 3.48 10.12 2.64
C LEU A 57 4.76 10.91 2.92
N ASP A 58 4.71 12.23 2.80
CA ASP A 58 5.85 13.10 3.11
C ASP A 58 6.26 12.96 4.59
N MET A 59 5.29 13.02 5.50
CA MET A 59 5.49 12.84 6.93
C MET A 59 6.05 11.44 7.27
N LEU A 60 5.45 10.38 6.70
CA LEU A 60 5.93 9.01 6.88
C LEU A 60 7.33 8.81 6.30
N SER A 61 7.64 9.45 5.15
CA SER A 61 8.95 9.36 4.52
C SER A 61 10.06 9.94 5.38
N VAL A 62 9.79 11.06 6.06
CA VAL A 62 10.73 11.64 7.03
C VAL A 62 10.96 10.65 8.17
N LYS A 63 9.89 10.15 8.80
CA LYS A 63 9.99 9.22 9.93
C LYS A 63 10.62 7.89 9.55
N ALA A 64 10.29 7.34 8.39
CA ALA A 64 10.87 6.10 7.89
C ALA A 64 12.41 6.20 7.75
N LYS A 65 12.91 7.35 7.25
CA LYS A 65 14.35 7.61 7.17
C LYS A 65 14.99 7.75 8.55
N GLU A 66 14.34 8.45 9.48
CA GLU A 66 14.83 8.63 10.85
C GLU A 66 15.04 7.29 11.59
N ILE A 67 14.17 6.31 11.34
CA ILE A 67 14.28 4.96 11.93
C ILE A 67 15.12 3.99 11.10
N GLY A 68 15.80 4.46 10.05
CA GLY A 68 16.77 3.67 9.28
C GLY A 68 16.17 2.79 8.17
N LEU A 69 14.93 3.06 7.72
CA LEU A 69 14.37 2.35 6.58
C LEU A 69 14.93 2.88 5.25
N GLU A 70 15.24 1.98 4.34
CA GLU A 70 15.64 2.32 2.96
C GLU A 70 14.48 2.16 1.99
N PHE A 71 14.17 3.20 1.23
CA PHE A 71 13.08 3.16 0.24
C PHE A 71 13.26 4.24 -0.81
N ILE A 72 12.61 4.04 -1.95
CA ILE A 72 12.44 5.07 -2.98
C ILE A 72 11.23 5.91 -2.58
N ILE A 73 11.37 7.24 -2.58
CA ILE A 73 10.26 8.15 -2.30
C ILE A 73 9.16 7.88 -3.35
N PRO A 74 7.93 7.53 -2.93
CA PRO A 74 6.88 7.20 -3.88
C PRO A 74 6.38 8.45 -4.62
N ASP A 75 6.32 8.36 -5.95
CA ASP A 75 5.73 9.39 -6.81
C ASP A 75 4.19 9.35 -6.85
N GLY A 76 3.59 8.40 -6.16
CA GLY A 76 2.13 8.24 -6.11
C GLY A 76 1.69 7.08 -5.24
N ALA A 77 0.42 6.71 -5.35
CA ALA A 77 -0.25 5.73 -4.50
C ALA A 77 -0.31 6.16 -3.03
N MET A 78 -0.35 5.22 -2.09
CA MET A 78 -0.53 5.47 -0.67
C MET A 78 0.39 4.59 0.19
N TYR A 79 1.47 4.11 -0.39
CA TYR A 79 2.34 3.13 0.27
C TYR A 79 3.80 3.55 0.20
N ILE A 80 4.53 3.25 1.29
CA ILE A 80 5.99 3.17 1.29
C ILE A 80 6.35 1.69 1.27
N PHE A 81 7.18 1.29 0.31
CA PHE A 81 7.75 -0.04 0.23
C PHE A 81 9.22 0.05 0.63
N ALA A 82 9.51 -0.33 1.87
CA ALA A 82 10.78 -0.07 2.50
C ALA A 82 11.57 -1.35 2.78
N LYS A 83 12.87 -1.28 2.63
CA LYS A 83 13.82 -2.33 2.96
C LYS A 83 14.36 -2.14 4.37
N ILE A 84 14.46 -3.24 5.11
CA ILE A 84 15.14 -3.33 6.40
C ILE A 84 16.47 -4.06 6.15
N ASN A 85 17.59 -3.37 6.32
CA ASN A 85 18.92 -3.92 6.14
C ASN A 85 19.39 -4.62 7.43
N GLN A 86 18.91 -5.84 7.63
CA GLN A 86 19.32 -6.69 8.76
C GLN A 86 19.63 -8.08 8.21
N GLU A 87 20.77 -8.63 8.60
CA GLU A 87 21.14 -9.99 8.22
C GLU A 87 20.14 -11.01 8.80
N GLY A 88 19.70 -11.95 7.96
CA GLY A 88 18.71 -12.95 8.36
C GLY A 88 17.30 -12.41 8.58
N PHE A 89 16.99 -11.20 8.12
CA PHE A 89 15.65 -10.61 8.28
C PHE A 89 14.56 -11.46 7.61
N ASP A 90 13.53 -11.79 8.40
CA ASP A 90 12.30 -12.46 7.96
C ASP A 90 11.14 -11.46 8.04
N GLY A 91 10.60 -11.06 6.86
CA GLY A 91 9.52 -10.08 6.78
C GLY A 91 8.21 -10.55 7.36
N VAL A 92 7.94 -11.86 7.28
CA VAL A 92 6.70 -12.45 7.81
C VAL A 92 6.76 -12.50 9.35
N GLU A 93 7.88 -12.96 9.92
CA GLU A 93 8.08 -12.96 11.37
C GLU A 93 8.04 -11.52 11.91
N PHE A 94 8.69 -10.58 11.22
CA PHE A 94 8.69 -9.19 11.62
C PHE A 94 7.29 -8.58 11.60
N ALA A 95 6.48 -8.86 10.56
CA ALA A 95 5.11 -8.38 10.47
C ALA A 95 4.21 -8.96 11.57
N ASN A 96 4.38 -10.24 11.93
CA ASN A 96 3.65 -10.88 13.04
C ASN A 96 4.01 -10.25 14.39
N ASN A 97 5.29 -10.06 14.67
CA ASN A 97 5.76 -9.39 15.89
C ASN A 97 5.25 -7.93 15.96
N SER A 98 5.25 -7.23 14.83
CA SER A 98 4.70 -5.87 14.76
C SER A 98 3.21 -5.84 15.05
N LEU A 99 2.46 -6.84 14.58
CA LEU A 99 1.02 -6.96 14.83
C LEU A 99 0.74 -7.17 16.33
N GLU A 100 1.52 -8.01 17.02
CA GLU A 100 1.41 -8.19 18.47
C GLU A 100 1.68 -6.90 19.27
N LYS A 101 2.51 -6.01 18.72
CA LYS A 101 2.80 -4.68 19.30
C LYS A 101 1.84 -3.58 18.84
N GLY A 102 0.78 -3.93 18.10
CA GLY A 102 -0.33 -3.05 17.72
C GLY A 102 -0.20 -2.35 16.38
N ILE A 103 0.78 -2.73 15.52
CA ILE A 103 0.89 -2.21 14.15
C ILE A 103 0.80 -3.33 13.11
N ALA A 104 -0.06 -3.12 12.10
CA ALA A 104 -0.19 -4.02 10.97
C ALA A 104 0.68 -3.54 9.80
N LEU A 105 1.63 -4.38 9.40
CA LEU A 105 2.50 -4.17 8.24
C LEU A 105 2.30 -5.32 7.25
N ALA A 106 2.51 -5.07 5.97
CA ALA A 106 2.51 -6.15 4.99
C ALA A 106 3.96 -6.55 4.69
N PRO A 107 4.33 -7.84 4.83
CA PRO A 107 5.66 -8.32 4.48
C PRO A 107 5.85 -8.29 2.95
N GLY A 108 7.08 -8.05 2.52
CA GLY A 108 7.44 -7.95 1.10
C GLY A 108 7.18 -9.23 0.31
N GLU A 109 7.26 -10.38 0.96
CA GLU A 109 7.00 -11.69 0.38
C GLU A 109 5.58 -11.82 -0.20
N GLY A 110 4.61 -11.06 0.32
CA GLY A 110 3.25 -10.98 -0.22
C GLY A 110 3.17 -10.31 -1.61
N PHE A 111 4.25 -9.69 -2.07
CA PHE A 111 4.31 -8.96 -3.35
C PHE A 111 5.31 -9.56 -4.34
N GLY A 112 5.88 -10.72 -4.03
CA GLY A 112 6.87 -11.40 -4.84
C GLY A 112 8.15 -11.76 -4.06
N ASN A 113 9.28 -11.88 -4.74
CA ASN A 113 10.55 -12.23 -4.10
C ASN A 113 11.23 -10.99 -3.46
N TYR A 114 10.52 -10.33 -2.53
CA TYR A 114 10.99 -9.12 -1.84
C TYR A 114 11.28 -9.40 -0.36
N LYS A 115 12.10 -10.41 -0.09
CA LYS A 115 12.63 -10.66 1.26
C LYS A 115 13.38 -9.41 1.76
N GLY A 116 13.19 -9.07 3.01
CA GLY A 116 13.79 -7.86 3.58
C GLY A 116 12.97 -6.59 3.40
N PHE A 117 11.80 -6.66 2.76
CA PHE A 117 10.93 -5.50 2.57
C PHE A 117 9.68 -5.57 3.44
N ILE A 118 9.17 -4.39 3.77
CA ILE A 118 7.85 -4.19 4.40
C ILE A 118 7.09 -3.12 3.63
N ARG A 119 5.76 -3.20 3.64
CA ARG A 119 4.89 -2.16 3.09
C ARG A 119 4.14 -1.45 4.21
N ILE A 120 4.28 -0.13 4.25
CA ILE A 120 3.61 0.79 5.16
C ILE A 120 2.52 1.53 4.38
N SER A 121 1.32 1.69 4.97
CA SER A 121 0.18 2.37 4.34
C SER A 121 -0.06 3.74 4.97
N ALA A 122 -0.30 4.77 4.13
CA ALA A 122 -0.64 6.14 4.54
C ALA A 122 -2.17 6.36 4.69
N CYS A 123 -2.98 5.29 4.84
CA CYS A 123 -4.44 5.41 4.82
C CYS A 123 -5.05 5.94 6.11
N GLN A 124 -4.38 5.82 7.25
CA GLN A 124 -4.86 6.28 8.55
C GLN A 124 -4.64 7.80 8.74
N ASP A 125 -5.23 8.38 9.79
CA ASP A 125 -4.97 9.77 10.15
C ASP A 125 -3.53 9.99 10.62
N GLU A 126 -3.09 11.26 10.62
CA GLU A 126 -1.70 11.63 10.89
C GLU A 126 -1.24 11.20 12.30
N LYS A 127 -2.11 11.27 13.31
CA LYS A 127 -1.79 10.89 14.68
C LYS A 127 -1.54 9.39 14.78
N THR A 128 -2.45 8.58 14.26
CA THR A 128 -2.34 7.11 14.22
C THR A 128 -1.09 6.66 13.45
N LEU A 129 -0.80 7.32 12.32
CA LEU A 129 0.41 7.03 11.55
C LEU A 129 1.70 7.32 12.32
N MET A 130 1.75 8.44 13.05
CA MET A 130 2.93 8.79 13.86
C MET A 130 3.12 7.87 15.05
N GLU A 131 2.03 7.48 15.71
CA GLU A 131 2.06 6.47 16.79
C GLU A 131 2.59 5.13 16.26
N GLY A 132 2.11 4.68 15.10
CA GLY A 132 2.59 3.46 14.44
C GLY A 132 4.09 3.54 14.08
N MET A 133 4.55 4.67 13.56
CA MET A 133 5.98 4.87 13.24
C MET A 133 6.86 4.90 14.50
N HIS A 134 6.36 5.41 15.61
CA HIS A 134 7.06 5.37 16.88
C HIS A 134 7.23 3.92 17.40
N ILE A 135 6.14 3.13 17.37
CA ILE A 135 6.18 1.70 17.73
C ILE A 135 7.15 0.95 16.81
N LEU A 136 7.11 1.19 15.50
CA LEU A 136 8.02 0.56 14.54
C LEU A 136 9.48 0.89 14.85
N GLY A 137 9.78 2.15 15.16
CA GLY A 137 11.14 2.56 15.57
C GLY A 137 11.62 1.84 16.81
N ASN A 138 10.76 1.64 17.82
CA ASN A 138 11.10 0.87 19.02
C ASN A 138 11.40 -0.61 18.68
N ILE A 139 10.56 -1.24 17.85
CA ILE A 139 10.79 -2.63 17.42
C ILE A 139 12.13 -2.80 16.70
N MET A 140 12.47 -1.85 15.84
CA MET A 140 13.76 -1.88 15.12
C MET A 140 14.95 -1.67 16.06
N SER A 141 14.82 -0.85 17.09
CA SER A 141 15.88 -0.60 18.06
C SER A 141 16.12 -1.79 19.00
N GLU A 142 15.10 -2.59 19.31
CA GLU A 142 15.22 -3.79 20.16
C GLU A 142 15.97 -4.95 19.47
N LYS A 143 16.09 -4.90 18.14
CA LYS A 143 16.74 -5.96 17.33
C LYS A 143 18.17 -5.60 16.88
N GLN A 144 18.70 -4.47 17.30
CA GLN A 144 20.11 -4.08 17.14
C GLN A 144 20.92 -4.45 18.38
#